data_2f1a2bd7ab503b1a0895321c1bfd7d63
#
_entry.id   2f1a2bd7ab503b1a0895321c1bfd7d63
#
_cell.length_a   1.000
_cell.length_b   1.000
_cell.length_c   1.000
_cell.angle_alpha   90.00
_cell.angle_beta   90.00
_cell.angle_gamma   90.00
#
_symmetry.space_group_name_H-M   'P 1'
#
loop_
_entity.id
_entity.type
_entity.pdbx_description
1 polymer ?
#
loop_
_entity_poly.entity_id
_entity_poly.type
_entity_poly.pdbx_seq_one_letter_code
_entity_poly.pdbx_strand_id
1 'polypeptide(L)'
;MPDLPQVDSSSDAVRIRPMAGADWPEVRAIYAAGIDAGDVTFESAPPDWEHFDRSKLPDHRFVAHDPDGGSVLGWIAVSPVSDRAVYRGVVEHSVYVRPEAAGRGVGRALLQALIASCDAAGIWTIQSGVFPENAASLALHDRAGFRVVGVRERIGRQQDRWRDVVLLERRSPAVN
;
A
#
# COMPACT_ATOMS: atom_id res chain seq x y z
N MET A 1 31.45 8.12 -38.52
CA MET A 1 30.92 8.25 -37.16
C MET A 1 29.69 7.37 -37.09
N PRO A 2 29.72 6.24 -36.36
CA PRO A 2 28.50 5.44 -36.18
C PRO A 2 27.62 6.12 -35.17
N ASP A 3 26.34 6.24 -35.56
CA ASP A 3 25.25 6.76 -34.79
C ASP A 3 25.06 5.90 -33.51
N LEU A 4 25.19 6.52 -32.34
CA LEU A 4 24.88 5.86 -31.09
C LEU A 4 23.34 5.76 -30.95
N PRO A 5 22.80 4.60 -30.61
CA PRO A 5 21.38 4.48 -30.40
C PRO A 5 20.96 5.37 -29.22
N GLN A 6 20.06 6.30 -29.50
CA GLN A 6 19.35 7.05 -28.47
C GLN A 6 18.62 6.06 -27.57
N VAL A 7 19.02 5.96 -26.31
CA VAL A 7 18.29 5.24 -25.29
C VAL A 7 17.01 6.04 -25.05
N ASP A 8 15.91 5.51 -25.55
CA ASP A 8 14.57 5.97 -25.25
C ASP A 8 14.41 5.99 -23.73
N SER A 9 14.50 7.17 -23.12
CA SER A 9 14.16 7.36 -21.71
C SER A 9 12.66 7.21 -21.61
N SER A 10 12.22 6.01 -21.20
CA SER A 10 10.82 5.63 -21.06
C SER A 10 10.06 6.68 -20.23
N SER A 11 9.19 7.42 -20.89
CA SER A 11 8.21 8.36 -20.31
C SER A 11 7.09 7.64 -19.50
N ASP A 12 7.25 6.35 -19.23
CA ASP A 12 6.26 5.48 -18.57
C ASP A 12 6.49 5.28 -17.06
N ALA A 13 7.45 5.97 -16.47
CA ALA A 13 7.80 5.79 -15.07
C ALA A 13 6.74 6.44 -14.17
N VAL A 14 6.02 5.61 -13.41
CA VAL A 14 5.08 6.05 -12.36
C VAL A 14 5.78 7.01 -11.38
N ARG A 15 5.15 8.13 -11.07
CA ARG A 15 5.65 9.10 -10.10
C ARG A 15 4.94 8.95 -8.76
N ILE A 16 5.72 9.07 -7.67
CA ILE A 16 5.22 9.00 -6.30
C ILE A 16 5.35 10.35 -5.64
N ARG A 17 4.31 10.79 -4.93
CA ARG A 17 4.33 11.98 -4.07
C ARG A 17 3.50 11.78 -2.81
N PRO A 18 3.69 12.60 -1.77
CA PRO A 18 2.80 12.62 -0.62
C PRO A 18 1.33 12.82 -1.05
N MET A 19 0.44 12.13 -0.35
CA MET A 19 -1.01 12.26 -0.54
C MET A 19 -1.50 13.58 0.06
N ALA A 20 -2.29 14.31 -0.69
CA ALA A 20 -2.98 15.52 -0.24
C ALA A 20 -4.50 15.28 -0.13
N GLY A 21 -5.21 16.11 0.63
CA GLY A 21 -6.68 16.01 0.74
C GLY A 21 -7.40 16.15 -0.61
N ALA A 22 -6.82 16.92 -1.54
CA ALA A 22 -7.35 17.06 -2.90
C ALA A 22 -7.33 15.75 -3.72
N ASP A 23 -6.53 14.76 -3.34
CA ASP A 23 -6.47 13.45 -4.01
C ASP A 23 -7.64 12.53 -3.59
N TRP A 24 -8.34 12.89 -2.51
CA TRP A 24 -9.33 12.01 -1.90
C TRP A 24 -10.40 11.48 -2.86
N PRO A 25 -10.98 12.25 -3.79
CA PRO A 25 -11.96 11.72 -4.72
C PRO A 25 -11.44 10.52 -5.54
N GLU A 26 -10.20 10.59 -6.04
CA GLU A 26 -9.58 9.50 -6.78
C GLU A 26 -9.11 8.36 -5.87
N VAL A 27 -8.52 8.67 -4.73
CA VAL A 27 -8.15 7.69 -3.70
C VAL A 27 -9.36 6.87 -3.26
N ARG A 28 -10.49 7.55 -2.98
CA ARG A 28 -11.74 6.91 -2.60
C ARG A 28 -12.30 6.00 -3.70
N ALA A 29 -12.21 6.43 -4.97
CA ALA A 29 -12.66 5.62 -6.10
C ALA A 29 -11.82 4.34 -6.26
N ILE A 30 -10.49 4.43 -6.09
CA ILE A 30 -9.59 3.27 -6.12
C ILE A 30 -9.87 2.34 -4.93
N TYR A 31 -10.14 2.90 -3.76
CA TYR A 31 -10.51 2.13 -2.57
C TYR A 31 -11.82 1.35 -2.82
N ALA A 32 -12.84 2.00 -3.36
CA ALA A 32 -14.11 1.36 -3.71
C ALA A 32 -13.91 0.22 -4.70
N ALA A 33 -13.13 0.42 -5.76
CA ALA A 33 -12.82 -0.63 -6.72
C ALA A 33 -12.13 -1.85 -6.08
N GLY A 34 -11.22 -1.62 -5.10
CA GLY A 34 -10.59 -2.69 -4.33
C GLY A 34 -11.60 -3.45 -3.46
N ILE A 35 -12.55 -2.77 -2.83
CA ILE A 35 -13.64 -3.38 -2.05
C ILE A 35 -14.51 -4.23 -2.95
N ASP A 36 -14.90 -3.72 -4.11
CA ASP A 36 -15.75 -4.41 -5.08
C ASP A 36 -15.10 -5.68 -5.64
N ALA A 37 -13.77 -5.71 -5.72
CA ALA A 37 -13.03 -6.90 -6.12
C ALA A 37 -13.15 -8.08 -5.13
N GLY A 38 -13.49 -7.81 -3.86
CA GLY A 38 -13.86 -8.82 -2.85
C GLY A 38 -12.70 -9.50 -2.12
N ASP A 39 -11.48 -9.47 -2.64
CA ASP A 39 -10.33 -10.20 -2.07
C ASP A 39 -9.20 -9.27 -1.58
N VAL A 40 -9.53 -8.03 -1.21
CA VAL A 40 -8.53 -7.04 -0.79
C VAL A 40 -8.71 -6.61 0.67
N THR A 41 -9.95 -6.50 1.15
CA THR A 41 -10.26 -5.93 2.47
C THR A 41 -11.56 -6.47 3.04
N PHE A 42 -11.71 -6.40 4.36
CA PHE A 42 -12.98 -6.63 5.05
C PHE A 42 -13.95 -5.45 4.97
N GLU A 43 -13.48 -4.28 4.55
CA GLU A 43 -14.33 -3.09 4.46
C GLU A 43 -15.45 -3.29 3.44
N SER A 44 -16.62 -2.76 3.74
CA SER A 44 -17.81 -2.81 2.86
C SER A 44 -18.01 -1.53 2.06
N ALA A 45 -17.39 -0.43 2.47
CA ALA A 45 -17.40 0.86 1.79
C ALA A 45 -16.16 1.68 2.19
N PRO A 46 -15.66 2.57 1.31
CA PRO A 46 -14.63 3.51 1.71
C PRO A 46 -15.16 4.45 2.81
N PRO A 47 -14.32 4.83 3.79
CA PRO A 47 -14.69 5.83 4.78
C PRO A 47 -14.88 7.21 4.12
N ASP A 48 -15.32 8.20 4.89
CA ASP A 48 -15.16 9.61 4.51
C ASP A 48 -13.70 10.08 4.71
N TRP A 49 -13.40 11.26 4.16
CA TRP A 49 -12.06 11.84 4.26
C TRP A 49 -11.62 12.07 5.70
N GLU A 50 -12.51 12.57 6.55
CA GLU A 50 -12.19 12.90 7.95
C GLU A 50 -11.79 11.66 8.75
N HIS A 51 -12.48 10.56 8.54
CA HIS A 51 -12.15 9.28 9.17
C HIS A 51 -10.82 8.74 8.64
N PHE A 52 -10.63 8.75 7.33
CA PHE A 52 -9.38 8.31 6.70
C PHE A 52 -8.20 9.14 7.21
N ASP A 53 -8.31 10.46 7.19
CA ASP A 53 -7.25 11.39 7.61
C ASP A 53 -6.84 11.20 9.06
N ARG A 54 -7.81 11.01 9.97
CA ARG A 54 -7.54 10.74 11.40
C ARG A 54 -6.92 9.36 11.64
N SER A 55 -7.26 8.36 10.82
CA SER A 55 -6.82 6.98 11.02
C SER A 55 -5.42 6.69 10.45
N LYS A 56 -4.92 7.56 9.59
CA LYS A 56 -3.65 7.36 8.87
C LYS A 56 -2.60 8.38 9.33
N LEU A 57 -1.35 7.91 9.44
CA LEU A 57 -0.22 8.79 9.72
C LEU A 57 0.03 9.73 8.54
N PRO A 58 0.03 11.07 8.74
CA PRO A 58 0.08 12.03 7.63
C PRO A 58 1.39 11.97 6.83
N ASP A 59 2.52 11.66 7.50
CA ASP A 59 3.84 11.66 6.88
C ASP A 59 4.15 10.39 6.08
N HIS A 60 3.33 9.34 6.21
CA HIS A 60 3.57 8.03 5.62
C HIS A 60 2.39 7.58 4.76
N ARG A 61 1.91 8.48 3.90
CA ARG A 61 0.86 8.21 2.92
C ARG A 61 1.19 8.85 1.58
N PHE A 62 1.11 8.06 0.51
CA PHE A 62 1.55 8.45 -0.82
C PHE A 62 0.53 8.08 -1.88
N VAL A 63 0.56 8.82 -2.97
CA VAL A 63 -0.15 8.49 -4.21
C VAL A 63 0.84 8.27 -5.35
N ALA A 64 0.50 7.34 -6.23
CA ALA A 64 1.16 7.15 -7.51
C ALA A 64 0.32 7.81 -8.59
N HIS A 65 0.95 8.53 -9.51
CA HIS A 65 0.26 9.17 -10.63
C HIS A 65 1.04 9.01 -11.94
N ASP A 66 0.36 9.24 -13.04
CA ASP A 66 0.98 9.24 -14.35
C ASP A 66 2.08 10.31 -14.45
N PRO A 67 3.14 10.08 -15.24
CA PRO A 67 4.26 11.03 -15.40
C PRO A 67 3.82 12.43 -15.80
N ASP A 68 2.74 12.55 -16.58
CA ASP A 68 2.20 13.80 -17.07
C ASP A 68 1.36 14.58 -16.04
N GLY A 69 1.39 14.15 -14.76
CA GLY A 69 0.64 14.78 -13.69
C GLY A 69 -0.87 14.53 -13.74
N GLY A 70 -1.27 13.47 -14.47
CA GLY A 70 -2.65 13.06 -14.64
C GLY A 70 -3.23 12.32 -13.43
N SER A 71 -4.09 11.35 -13.71
CA SER A 71 -4.87 10.59 -12.73
C SER A 71 -4.02 9.87 -11.69
N VAL A 72 -4.55 9.73 -10.48
CA VAL A 72 -4.00 8.85 -9.44
C VAL A 72 -4.18 7.39 -9.87
N LEU A 73 -3.08 6.63 -9.85
CA LEU A 73 -3.01 5.22 -10.26
C LEU A 73 -3.08 4.26 -9.09
N GLY A 74 -2.81 4.74 -7.89
CA GLY A 74 -2.82 3.96 -6.67
C GLY A 74 -2.42 4.80 -5.47
N TRP A 75 -2.61 4.23 -4.28
CA TRP A 75 -2.25 4.88 -3.03
C TRP A 75 -1.76 3.86 -2.00
N ILE A 76 -1.00 4.34 -1.04
CA ILE A 76 -0.54 3.61 0.13
C ILE A 76 -0.62 4.51 1.36
N ALA A 77 -0.99 3.95 2.50
CA ALA A 77 -1.02 4.66 3.77
C ALA A 77 -0.82 3.69 4.93
N VAL A 78 -0.41 4.21 6.09
CA VAL A 78 -0.21 3.42 7.30
C VAL A 78 -1.05 3.92 8.46
N SER A 79 -1.43 3.00 9.32
CA SER A 79 -2.02 3.28 10.64
C SER A 79 -1.11 2.74 11.74
N PRO A 80 -1.04 3.36 12.93
CA PRO A 80 -0.39 2.74 14.08
C PRO A 80 -1.14 1.46 14.48
N VAL A 81 -0.42 0.43 14.90
CA VAL A 81 -1.03 -0.84 15.33
C VAL A 81 -1.52 -0.80 16.77
N SER A 82 -1.04 0.16 17.56
CA SER A 82 -1.34 0.25 18.99
C SER A 82 -1.04 1.64 19.53
N ASP A 83 -1.83 2.09 20.51
CA ASP A 83 -1.60 3.34 21.26
C ASP A 83 -0.53 3.20 22.35
N ARG A 84 -0.01 1.98 22.60
CA ARG A 84 1.05 1.77 23.60
C ARG A 84 2.38 2.27 23.06
N ALA A 85 3.07 3.10 23.85
CA ALA A 85 4.35 3.73 23.48
C ALA A 85 5.45 2.72 23.08
N VAL A 86 5.42 1.49 23.59
CA VAL A 86 6.35 0.42 23.22
C VAL A 86 6.19 -0.05 21.79
N TYR A 87 5.04 0.22 21.14
CA TYR A 87 4.75 -0.12 19.74
C TYR A 87 4.73 1.09 18.81
N ARG A 88 5.20 2.27 19.25
CA ARG A 88 5.16 3.52 18.45
C ARG A 88 5.82 3.42 17.08
N GLY A 89 6.73 2.48 16.88
CA GLY A 89 7.42 2.23 15.61
C GLY A 89 6.88 1.01 14.86
N VAL A 90 5.66 0.56 15.18
CA VAL A 90 4.98 -0.53 14.46
C VAL A 90 3.75 0.03 13.77
N VAL A 91 3.68 -0.16 12.47
CA VAL A 91 2.57 0.33 11.64
C VAL A 91 2.01 -0.78 10.76
N GLU A 92 0.74 -0.63 10.40
CA GLU A 92 0.07 -1.46 9.42
C GLU A 92 -0.25 -0.64 8.18
N HIS A 93 0.11 -1.14 7.00
CA HIS A 93 -0.17 -0.45 5.75
C HIS A 93 -1.33 -1.05 4.98
N SER A 94 -1.94 -0.19 4.14
CA SER A 94 -2.88 -0.55 3.10
C SER A 94 -2.37 0.00 1.78
N VAL A 95 -2.39 -0.81 0.71
CA VAL A 95 -2.00 -0.41 -0.63
C VAL A 95 -3.08 -0.83 -1.63
N TYR A 96 -3.45 0.09 -2.49
CA TYR A 96 -4.49 -0.11 -3.52
C TYR A 96 -4.00 0.44 -4.85
N VAL A 97 -4.23 -0.30 -5.90
CA VAL A 97 -3.87 0.07 -7.27
C VAL A 97 -5.13 0.08 -8.12
N ARG A 98 -5.29 1.13 -8.93
CA ARG A 98 -6.37 1.22 -9.92
C ARG A 98 -6.33 0.00 -10.84
N PRO A 99 -7.44 -0.69 -11.11
CA PRO A 99 -7.45 -1.91 -11.94
C PRO A 99 -6.76 -1.74 -13.30
N GLU A 100 -6.98 -0.59 -13.96
CA GLU A 100 -6.39 -0.28 -15.27
C GLU A 100 -4.88 -0.05 -15.23
N ALA A 101 -4.33 0.18 -14.04
CA ALA A 101 -2.88 0.36 -13.82
C ALA A 101 -2.19 -0.93 -13.30
N ALA A 102 -2.93 -2.04 -13.23
CA ALA A 102 -2.35 -3.31 -12.82
C ALA A 102 -1.19 -3.74 -13.75
N GLY A 103 -0.13 -4.30 -13.16
CA GLY A 103 1.04 -4.75 -13.92
C GLY A 103 2.04 -3.64 -14.31
N ARG A 104 1.72 -2.36 -14.08
CA ARG A 104 2.60 -1.21 -14.40
C ARG A 104 3.64 -0.91 -13.30
N GLY A 105 3.77 -1.74 -12.28
CA GLY A 105 4.72 -1.52 -11.19
C GLY A 105 4.26 -0.50 -10.12
N VAL A 106 3.03 -0.03 -10.18
CA VAL A 106 2.46 0.99 -9.26
C VAL A 106 2.57 0.55 -7.81
N GLY A 107 2.11 -0.66 -7.48
CA GLY A 107 2.16 -1.20 -6.12
C GLY A 107 3.59 -1.31 -5.59
N ARG A 108 4.52 -1.72 -6.44
CA ARG A 108 5.95 -1.79 -6.09
C ARG A 108 6.52 -0.41 -5.77
N ALA A 109 6.26 0.57 -6.62
CA ALA A 109 6.76 1.94 -6.42
C ALA A 109 6.21 2.55 -5.13
N LEU A 110 4.90 2.38 -4.86
CA LEU A 110 4.26 2.84 -3.62
C LEU A 110 4.88 2.18 -2.38
N LEU A 111 5.06 0.87 -2.41
CA LEU A 111 5.60 0.13 -1.28
C LEU A 111 7.07 0.49 -1.01
N GLN A 112 7.87 0.71 -2.06
CA GLN A 112 9.24 1.19 -1.92
C GLN A 112 9.30 2.60 -1.30
N ALA A 113 8.44 3.51 -1.72
CA ALA A 113 8.36 4.85 -1.15
C ALA A 113 7.96 4.83 0.33
N LEU A 114 6.98 4.00 0.68
CA LEU A 114 6.57 3.81 2.08
C LEU A 114 7.72 3.27 2.93
N ILE A 115 8.40 2.21 2.48
CA ILE A 115 9.52 1.59 3.19
C ILE A 115 10.62 2.63 3.46
N ALA A 116 11.02 3.40 2.44
CA ALA A 116 12.03 4.44 2.59
C ALA A 116 11.61 5.52 3.60
N SER A 117 10.35 5.95 3.55
CA SER A 117 9.80 6.94 4.49
C SER A 117 9.76 6.42 5.92
N CYS A 118 9.34 5.17 6.12
CA CYS A 118 9.28 4.54 7.44
C CYS A 118 10.68 4.30 8.03
N ASP A 119 11.61 3.79 7.22
CA ASP A 119 13.00 3.57 7.66
C ASP A 119 13.67 4.89 8.10
N ALA A 120 13.45 5.98 7.34
CA ALA A 120 13.98 7.31 7.68
C ALA A 120 13.36 7.91 8.95
N ALA A 121 12.12 7.57 9.26
CA ALA A 121 11.39 8.03 10.45
C ALA A 121 11.63 7.17 11.70
N GLY A 122 12.43 6.11 11.61
CA GLY A 122 12.69 5.21 12.73
C GLY A 122 11.53 4.26 13.05
N ILE A 123 10.64 4.03 12.10
CA ILE A 123 9.62 2.98 12.19
C ILE A 123 10.30 1.65 11.95
N TRP A 124 10.25 0.77 12.95
CA TRP A 124 11.01 -0.48 12.91
C TRP A 124 10.27 -1.69 12.35
N THR A 125 8.93 -1.66 12.32
CA THR A 125 8.15 -2.75 11.74
C THR A 125 6.97 -2.22 10.93
N ILE A 126 6.86 -2.69 9.69
CA ILE A 126 5.68 -2.50 8.84
C ILE A 126 5.00 -3.86 8.70
N GLN A 127 3.72 -3.95 9.04
CA GLN A 127 2.92 -5.15 8.83
C GLN A 127 1.80 -4.95 7.83
N SER A 128 1.26 -6.04 7.33
CA SER A 128 0.08 -6.07 6.47
C SER A 128 -0.67 -7.38 6.64
N GLY A 129 -1.99 -7.31 6.60
CA GLY A 129 -2.86 -8.48 6.50
C GLY A 129 -3.33 -8.67 5.05
N VAL A 130 -3.14 -9.86 4.50
CA VAL A 130 -3.49 -10.16 3.11
C VAL A 130 -4.34 -11.44 3.07
N PHE A 131 -5.43 -11.44 2.32
CA PHE A 131 -6.19 -12.67 2.10
C PHE A 131 -5.36 -13.68 1.32
N PRO A 132 -5.39 -14.99 1.67
CA PRO A 132 -4.62 -16.02 0.97
C PRO A 132 -4.90 -16.08 -0.53
N GLU A 133 -6.09 -15.70 -0.96
CA GLU A 133 -6.52 -15.68 -2.36
C GLU A 133 -5.86 -14.54 -3.17
N ASN A 134 -5.35 -13.51 -2.51
CA ASN A 134 -4.69 -12.38 -3.16
C ASN A 134 -3.21 -12.67 -3.43
N ALA A 135 -2.96 -13.60 -4.36
CA ALA A 135 -1.62 -14.03 -4.72
C ALA A 135 -0.73 -12.88 -5.24
N ALA A 136 -1.31 -11.91 -5.94
CA ALA A 136 -0.58 -10.75 -6.45
C ALA A 136 -0.03 -9.89 -5.30
N SER A 137 -0.82 -9.64 -4.26
CA SER A 137 -0.39 -8.91 -3.08
C SER A 137 0.68 -9.67 -2.29
N LEU A 138 0.51 -10.99 -2.09
CA LEU A 138 1.51 -11.82 -1.43
C LEU A 138 2.86 -11.76 -2.16
N ALA A 139 2.87 -11.90 -3.49
CA ALA A 139 4.09 -11.80 -4.30
C ALA A 139 4.71 -10.40 -4.28
N LEU A 140 3.90 -9.34 -4.24
CA LEU A 140 4.37 -7.96 -4.11
C LEU A 140 5.15 -7.76 -2.80
N HIS A 141 4.58 -8.23 -1.69
CA HIS A 141 5.18 -8.10 -0.36
C HIS A 141 6.46 -8.94 -0.21
N ASP A 142 6.45 -10.18 -0.70
CA ASP A 142 7.64 -11.06 -0.69
C ASP A 142 8.83 -10.38 -1.39
N ARG A 143 8.61 -9.83 -2.59
CA ARG A 143 9.64 -9.08 -3.34
C ARG A 143 10.11 -7.81 -2.66
N ALA A 144 9.32 -7.24 -1.76
CA ALA A 144 9.65 -6.06 -0.96
C ALA A 144 10.33 -6.40 0.38
N GLY A 145 10.61 -7.68 0.63
CA GLY A 145 11.31 -8.15 1.82
C GLY A 145 10.41 -8.37 3.04
N PHE A 146 9.11 -8.52 2.83
CA PHE A 146 8.20 -8.97 3.88
C PHE A 146 8.30 -10.49 4.05
N ARG A 147 8.23 -10.95 5.30
CA ARG A 147 8.11 -12.36 5.62
C ARG A 147 6.70 -12.69 6.12
N VAL A 148 6.30 -13.94 5.97
CA VAL A 148 5.08 -14.45 6.58
C VAL A 148 5.32 -14.68 8.07
N VAL A 149 4.49 -14.07 8.90
CA VAL A 149 4.47 -14.31 10.36
C VAL A 149 3.63 -15.54 10.65
N GLY A 150 2.50 -15.67 9.98
CA GLY A 150 1.57 -16.79 10.12
C GLY A 150 0.23 -16.51 9.45
N VAL A 151 -0.66 -17.49 9.54
CA VAL A 151 -2.04 -17.39 9.06
C VAL A 151 -2.98 -17.28 10.26
N ARG A 152 -3.83 -16.28 10.25
CA ARG A 152 -4.92 -16.12 11.22
C ARG A 152 -6.18 -16.76 10.64
N GLU A 153 -6.44 -17.98 11.07
CA GLU A 153 -7.58 -18.75 10.59
C GLU A 153 -8.90 -18.14 11.08
N ARG A 154 -9.85 -17.95 10.14
CA ARG A 154 -11.22 -17.46 10.42
C ARG A 154 -11.26 -16.20 11.28
N ILE A 155 -10.31 -15.29 11.08
CA ILE A 155 -10.18 -14.09 11.92
C ILE A 155 -11.27 -13.07 11.68
N GLY A 156 -11.89 -13.06 10.51
CA GLY A 156 -12.97 -12.15 10.14
C GLY A 156 -14.06 -12.85 9.36
N ARG A 157 -15.25 -12.24 9.36
CA ARG A 157 -16.41 -12.73 8.61
C ARG A 157 -16.83 -11.67 7.60
N GLN A 158 -16.94 -12.06 6.33
CA GLN A 158 -17.35 -11.21 5.22
C GLN A 158 -18.44 -11.92 4.43
N GLN A 159 -19.60 -11.28 4.23
CA GLN A 159 -20.73 -11.84 3.50
C GLN A 159 -21.07 -13.29 3.93
N ASP A 160 -21.19 -13.50 5.25
CA ASP A 160 -21.46 -14.82 5.87
C ASP A 160 -20.36 -15.90 5.68
N ARG A 161 -19.21 -15.53 5.08
CA ARG A 161 -18.05 -16.41 4.92
C ARG A 161 -16.94 -16.04 5.89
N TRP A 162 -16.40 -17.02 6.60
CA TRP A 162 -15.16 -16.86 7.36
C TRP A 162 -13.97 -16.70 6.43
N ARG A 163 -13.08 -15.75 6.76
CA ARG A 163 -11.87 -15.46 5.98
C ARG A 163 -10.63 -15.61 6.85
N ASP A 164 -9.63 -16.23 6.26
CA ASP A 164 -8.29 -16.27 6.81
C ASP A 164 -7.50 -15.03 6.39
N VAL A 165 -6.50 -14.64 7.18
CA VAL A 165 -5.59 -13.56 6.85
C VAL A 165 -4.15 -14.02 7.05
N VAL A 166 -3.33 -13.90 6.03
CA VAL A 166 -1.88 -14.05 6.12
C VAL A 166 -1.32 -12.76 6.71
N LEU A 167 -0.71 -12.86 7.90
CA LEU A 167 0.00 -11.74 8.50
C LEU A 167 1.42 -11.70 7.96
N LEU A 168 1.76 -10.56 7.35
CA LEU A 168 3.08 -10.27 6.82
C LEU A 168 3.74 -9.16 7.64
N GLU A 169 5.07 -9.20 7.76
CA GLU A 169 5.82 -8.09 8.36
C GLU A 169 7.16 -7.89 7.68
N ARG A 170 7.64 -6.64 7.68
CA ARG A 170 9.00 -6.28 7.34
C ARG A 170 9.64 -5.55 8.53
N ARG A 171 10.75 -6.09 9.02
CA ARG A 171 11.59 -5.40 10.03
C ARG A 171 12.59 -4.50 9.33
N SER A 172 12.66 -3.23 9.74
CA SER A 172 13.64 -2.29 9.20
C SER A 172 15.07 -2.74 9.56
N PRO A 173 15.97 -2.83 8.60
CA PRO A 173 17.39 -3.05 8.87
C PRO A 173 18.10 -1.80 9.37
N ALA A 174 17.49 -0.61 9.21
CA ALA A 174 18.08 0.68 9.60
C ALA A 174 17.82 1.03 11.07
N VAL A 175 16.89 0.36 11.73
CA VAL A 175 16.51 0.62 13.12
C VAL A 175 16.89 -0.56 13.99
N ASN A 176 17.82 -0.36 14.90
CA ASN A 176 18.29 -1.38 15.88
C ASN A 176 17.48 -1.34 17.18
#